data_a18b9aaf50b4f3931c5fd7858f5178eb
#
_entry.id   a18b9aaf50b4f3931c5fd7858f5178eb
#
_cell.length_a   1.000
_cell.length_b   1.000
_cell.length_c   1.000
_cell.angle_alpha   90.00
_cell.angle_beta   90.00
_cell.angle_gamma   90.00
#
_symmetry.space_group_name_H-M   'P 1'
#
loop_
_entity.id
_entity.type
_entity.pdbx_description
1 polymer ?
#
loop_
_entity_poly.entity_id
_entity_poly.type
_entity_poly.pdbx_seq_one_letter_code
_entity_poly.pdbx_strand_id
1 'polypeptide(L)'
;MTSVSSALAGKVALVTGASSGIGEATAVALATAGAKVAIAARRADRLEALALRIEKAGGTALRIEADVTSNDDVTAMVDKVVAEWSRLDILVNNAGVMLLSPAAEAVLDDWRRMVELNLLALMGVTKAALPHLRAAKGHIVNVSSVAGRVANPGASGYAATKFGVVGFSESLRREVYADKVRVTVIEPGLVRTELGDHITNPAFKADLDKRLAAMEALTAEDIAAAILYAVCQPAHVNVNEIVIRPTDQER
;
A
#
# COMPACT_ATOMS: atom_id res chain seq x y z
N MET A 1 -16.58 8.86 22.70
CA MET A 1 -15.37 8.61 21.89
C MET A 1 -15.15 7.10 21.89
N THR A 2 -15.46 6.41 20.80
CA THR A 2 -15.09 5.00 20.61
C THR A 2 -13.57 4.90 20.69
N SER A 3 -13.05 3.99 21.52
CA SER A 3 -11.60 3.77 21.58
C SER A 3 -11.11 3.34 20.20
N VAL A 4 -9.92 3.78 19.80
CA VAL A 4 -9.31 3.41 18.49
C VAL A 4 -9.27 1.90 18.29
N SER A 5 -9.21 1.13 19.38
CA SER A 5 -9.19 -0.34 19.38
C SER A 5 -10.46 -1.04 18.88
N SER A 6 -11.54 -0.31 18.57
CA SER A 6 -12.79 -0.90 18.06
C SER A 6 -13.34 -0.19 16.81
N ALA A 7 -12.62 0.79 16.27
CA ALA A 7 -13.09 1.61 15.16
C ALA A 7 -13.38 0.79 13.88
N LEU A 8 -12.66 -0.33 13.68
CA LEU A 8 -12.82 -1.24 12.55
C LEU A 8 -13.40 -2.61 12.93
N ALA A 9 -14.07 -2.71 14.09
CA ALA A 9 -14.69 -3.97 14.52
C ALA A 9 -15.65 -4.50 13.44
N GLY A 10 -15.51 -5.79 13.10
CA GLY A 10 -16.32 -6.45 12.07
C GLY A 10 -15.94 -6.11 10.62
N LYS A 11 -14.91 -5.29 10.39
CA LYS A 11 -14.37 -5.00 9.07
C LYS A 11 -13.32 -6.03 8.65
N VAL A 12 -13.20 -6.26 7.35
CA VAL A 12 -12.22 -7.13 6.72
C VAL A 12 -11.32 -6.28 5.83
N ALA A 13 -10.02 -6.38 6.03
CA ALA A 13 -9.02 -5.68 5.24
C ALA A 13 -8.13 -6.67 4.49
N LEU A 14 -7.72 -6.31 3.28
CA LEU A 14 -6.67 -6.97 2.49
C LEU A 14 -5.51 -5.99 2.30
N VAL A 15 -4.30 -6.38 2.70
CA VAL A 15 -3.08 -5.57 2.56
C VAL A 15 -2.09 -6.32 1.67
N THR A 16 -1.73 -5.74 0.52
CA THR A 16 -0.70 -6.29 -0.37
C THR A 16 0.69 -5.75 0.00
N GLY A 17 1.74 -6.55 -0.27
CA GLY A 17 3.09 -6.20 0.13
C GLY A 17 3.28 -6.14 1.65
N ALA A 18 2.52 -6.96 2.39
CA ALA A 18 2.49 -6.95 3.85
C ALA A 18 3.71 -7.55 4.53
N SER A 19 4.68 -8.10 3.78
CA SER A 19 5.85 -8.80 4.35
C SER A 19 6.92 -7.88 4.92
N SER A 20 6.81 -6.55 4.77
CA SER A 20 7.73 -5.57 5.37
C SER A 20 7.19 -4.14 5.29
N GLY A 21 7.85 -3.23 6.01
CA GLY A 21 7.69 -1.78 5.90
C GLY A 21 6.24 -1.31 6.09
N ILE A 22 5.78 -0.42 5.21
CA ILE A 22 4.46 0.22 5.32
C ILE A 22 3.33 -0.81 5.35
N GLY A 23 3.39 -1.86 4.51
CA GLY A 23 2.35 -2.89 4.47
C GLY A 23 2.25 -3.68 5.77
N GLU A 24 3.39 -4.05 6.35
CA GLU A 24 3.48 -4.74 7.64
C GLU A 24 2.90 -3.87 8.77
N ALA A 25 3.36 -2.63 8.89
CA ALA A 25 2.89 -1.69 9.90
C ALA A 25 1.38 -1.40 9.75
N THR A 26 0.90 -1.26 8.50
CA THR A 26 -0.53 -1.06 8.19
C THR A 26 -1.37 -2.25 8.63
N ALA A 27 -0.91 -3.48 8.35
CA ALA A 27 -1.63 -4.68 8.78
C ALA A 27 -1.78 -4.76 10.31
N VAL A 28 -0.71 -4.43 11.04
CA VAL A 28 -0.76 -4.35 12.51
C VAL A 28 -1.71 -3.26 12.99
N ALA A 29 -1.65 -2.06 12.41
CA ALA A 29 -2.51 -0.94 12.81
C ALA A 29 -4.00 -1.25 12.58
N LEU A 30 -4.35 -1.83 11.42
CA LEU A 30 -5.72 -2.23 11.11
C LEU A 30 -6.24 -3.33 12.04
N ALA A 31 -5.40 -4.34 12.33
CA ALA A 31 -5.75 -5.41 13.27
C ALA A 31 -5.96 -4.86 14.70
N THR A 32 -5.10 -3.96 15.15
CA THR A 32 -5.21 -3.29 16.45
C THR A 32 -6.50 -2.46 16.54
N ALA A 33 -6.95 -1.88 15.42
CA ALA A 33 -8.23 -1.17 15.34
C ALA A 33 -9.45 -2.11 15.23
N GLY A 34 -9.26 -3.43 15.29
CA GLY A 34 -10.33 -4.44 15.34
C GLY A 34 -10.71 -5.04 13.99
N ALA A 35 -10.02 -4.75 12.91
CA ALA A 35 -10.24 -5.40 11.63
C ALA A 35 -9.68 -6.83 11.62
N LYS A 36 -10.34 -7.74 10.87
CA LYS A 36 -9.73 -8.98 10.41
C LYS A 36 -8.85 -8.63 9.20
N VAL A 37 -7.60 -9.06 9.20
CA VAL A 37 -6.64 -8.61 8.18
C VAL A 37 -6.07 -9.78 7.38
N ALA A 38 -6.35 -9.82 6.08
CA ALA A 38 -5.62 -10.65 5.14
C ALA A 38 -4.31 -9.96 4.75
N ILE A 39 -3.20 -10.65 4.96
CA ILE A 39 -1.85 -10.18 4.68
C ILE A 39 -1.28 -10.96 3.51
N ALA A 40 -1.00 -10.25 2.41
CA ALA A 40 -0.59 -10.87 1.15
C ALA A 40 0.80 -10.42 0.72
N ALA A 41 1.67 -11.36 0.39
CA ALA A 41 3.00 -11.15 -0.18
C ALA A 41 3.60 -12.48 -0.66
N ARG A 42 4.79 -12.43 -1.30
CA ARG A 42 5.52 -13.62 -1.76
C ARG A 42 6.35 -14.32 -0.67
N ARG A 43 6.73 -13.59 0.39
CA ARG A 43 7.61 -14.11 1.47
C ARG A 43 6.77 -14.77 2.56
N ALA A 44 6.55 -16.07 2.45
CA ALA A 44 5.70 -16.85 3.35
C ALA A 44 6.18 -16.80 4.81
N ASP A 45 7.49 -16.89 5.04
CA ASP A 45 8.13 -16.81 6.35
C ASP A 45 7.85 -15.49 7.07
N ARG A 46 7.90 -14.38 6.34
CA ARG A 46 7.57 -13.06 6.86
C ARG A 46 6.09 -12.89 7.18
N LEU A 47 5.21 -13.46 6.34
CA LEU A 47 3.78 -13.48 6.60
C LEU A 47 3.43 -14.30 7.85
N GLU A 48 4.11 -15.43 8.05
CA GLU A 48 3.98 -16.26 9.26
C GLU A 48 4.30 -15.43 10.51
N ALA A 49 5.49 -14.81 10.53
CA ALA A 49 5.93 -14.00 11.66
C ALA A 49 4.97 -12.81 11.94
N LEU A 50 4.46 -12.16 10.89
CA LEU A 50 3.51 -11.07 11.03
C LEU A 50 2.16 -11.56 11.58
N ALA A 51 1.64 -12.68 11.08
CA ALA A 51 0.38 -13.25 11.57
C ALA A 51 0.47 -13.60 13.06
N LEU A 52 1.53 -14.28 13.47
CA LEU A 52 1.77 -14.61 14.88
C LEU A 52 1.84 -13.36 15.77
N ARG A 53 2.46 -12.27 15.27
CA ARG A 53 2.51 -11.00 16.00
C ARG A 53 1.13 -10.37 16.15
N ILE A 54 0.30 -10.38 15.10
CA ILE A 54 -1.08 -9.87 15.13
C ILE A 54 -1.94 -10.71 16.09
N GLU A 55 -1.87 -12.02 16.00
CA GLU A 55 -2.64 -12.95 16.84
C GLU A 55 -2.24 -12.84 18.32
N LYS A 56 -0.95 -12.72 18.63
CA LYS A 56 -0.44 -12.50 19.98
C LYS A 56 -0.95 -11.20 20.60
N ALA A 57 -1.21 -10.20 19.76
CA ALA A 57 -1.82 -8.94 20.17
C ALA A 57 -3.36 -9.00 20.27
N GLY A 58 -3.97 -10.17 20.04
CA GLY A 58 -5.43 -10.37 20.10
C GLY A 58 -6.17 -10.04 18.79
N GLY A 59 -5.44 -9.78 17.71
CA GLY A 59 -6.00 -9.54 16.37
C GLY A 59 -6.28 -10.84 15.61
N THR A 60 -6.78 -10.72 14.38
CA THR A 60 -7.05 -11.84 13.47
C THR A 60 -6.34 -11.61 12.15
N ALA A 61 -5.51 -12.55 11.72
CA ALA A 61 -4.78 -12.49 10.46
C ALA A 61 -5.04 -13.73 9.58
N LEU A 62 -5.15 -13.50 8.26
CA LEU A 62 -5.17 -14.54 7.23
C LEU A 62 -3.94 -14.37 6.33
N ARG A 63 -3.07 -15.39 6.31
CA ARG A 63 -1.88 -15.38 5.46
C ARG A 63 -2.22 -15.83 4.04
N ILE A 64 -1.74 -15.08 3.07
CA ILE A 64 -1.91 -15.40 1.66
C ILE A 64 -0.57 -15.20 0.94
N GLU A 65 0.09 -16.29 0.59
CA GLU A 65 1.23 -16.24 -0.31
C GLU A 65 0.71 -15.99 -1.72
N ALA A 66 1.12 -14.87 -2.33
CA ALA A 66 0.67 -14.47 -3.65
C ALA A 66 1.67 -13.51 -4.31
N ASP A 67 1.84 -13.64 -5.62
CA ASP A 67 2.46 -12.63 -6.47
C ASP A 67 1.36 -11.78 -7.13
N VAL A 68 1.25 -10.53 -6.72
CA VAL A 68 0.21 -9.62 -7.25
C VAL A 68 0.38 -9.29 -8.74
N THR A 69 1.49 -9.68 -9.38
CA THR A 69 1.68 -9.60 -10.83
C THR A 69 1.07 -10.79 -11.60
N SER A 70 0.68 -11.85 -10.88
CA SER A 70 -0.04 -13.00 -11.42
C SER A 70 -1.55 -12.81 -11.30
N ASN A 71 -2.26 -12.81 -12.41
CA ASN A 71 -3.74 -12.68 -12.39
C ASN A 71 -4.42 -13.84 -11.65
N ASP A 72 -3.86 -15.06 -11.76
CA ASP A 72 -4.39 -16.23 -11.08
C ASP A 72 -4.22 -16.11 -9.57
N ASP A 73 -3.04 -15.68 -9.09
CA ASP A 73 -2.79 -15.44 -7.68
C ASP A 73 -3.68 -14.32 -7.13
N VAL A 74 -3.88 -13.24 -7.90
CA VAL A 74 -4.76 -12.13 -7.52
C VAL A 74 -6.20 -12.60 -7.34
N THR A 75 -6.71 -13.41 -8.26
CA THR A 75 -8.06 -13.98 -8.18
C THR A 75 -8.17 -14.89 -6.95
N ALA A 76 -7.25 -15.85 -6.82
CA ALA A 76 -7.24 -16.78 -5.70
C ALA A 76 -7.09 -16.07 -4.33
N MET A 77 -6.29 -14.99 -4.28
CA MET A 77 -6.11 -14.16 -3.07
C MET A 77 -7.43 -13.52 -2.64
N VAL A 78 -8.15 -12.87 -3.55
CA VAL A 78 -9.43 -12.21 -3.24
C VAL A 78 -10.48 -13.26 -2.86
N ASP A 79 -10.59 -14.34 -3.61
CA ASP A 79 -11.53 -15.44 -3.35
C ASP A 79 -11.29 -16.06 -1.98
N LYS A 80 -10.02 -16.24 -1.57
CA LYS A 80 -9.68 -16.76 -0.25
C LYS A 80 -10.13 -15.85 0.88
N VAL A 81 -10.00 -14.53 0.74
CA VAL A 81 -10.51 -13.55 1.73
C VAL A 81 -12.02 -13.65 1.86
N VAL A 82 -12.71 -13.70 0.71
CA VAL A 82 -14.17 -13.76 0.68
C VAL A 82 -14.70 -15.10 1.18
N ALA A 83 -14.06 -16.19 0.85
CA ALA A 83 -14.42 -17.52 1.38
C ALA A 83 -14.28 -17.59 2.89
N GLU A 84 -13.23 -16.99 3.46
CA GLU A 84 -12.96 -17.02 4.90
C GLU A 84 -13.92 -16.13 5.70
N TRP A 85 -14.24 -14.93 5.19
CA TRP A 85 -14.95 -13.92 5.98
C TRP A 85 -16.22 -13.38 5.32
N SER A 86 -16.59 -13.84 4.13
CA SER A 86 -17.80 -13.48 3.36
C SER A 86 -17.91 -12.00 3.01
N ARG A 87 -16.82 -11.24 3.12
CA ARG A 87 -16.78 -9.79 2.83
C ARG A 87 -15.36 -9.28 2.63
N LEU A 88 -15.25 -8.10 1.99
CA LEU A 88 -14.03 -7.31 1.93
C LEU A 88 -14.42 -5.82 2.03
N ASP A 89 -13.98 -5.14 3.09
CA ASP A 89 -14.30 -3.73 3.35
C ASP A 89 -13.19 -2.77 2.99
N ILE A 90 -11.92 -3.17 3.16
CA ILE A 90 -10.76 -2.31 2.98
C ILE A 90 -9.74 -3.05 2.13
N LEU A 91 -9.31 -2.39 1.04
CA LEU A 91 -8.18 -2.84 0.23
C LEU A 91 -7.04 -1.83 0.39
N VAL A 92 -5.86 -2.30 0.78
CA VAL A 92 -4.64 -1.50 0.80
C VAL A 92 -3.67 -2.03 -0.26
N ASN A 93 -3.59 -1.35 -1.39
CA ASN A 93 -2.62 -1.61 -2.45
C ASN A 93 -1.30 -0.94 -2.07
N ASN A 94 -0.39 -1.72 -1.47
CA ASN A 94 0.90 -1.23 -1.00
C ASN A 94 2.09 -1.93 -1.67
N ALA A 95 1.91 -3.10 -2.28
CA ALA A 95 2.99 -3.79 -2.99
C ALA A 95 3.65 -2.87 -4.02
N GLY A 96 4.99 -2.81 -4.02
CA GLY A 96 5.73 -1.96 -4.93
C GLY A 96 7.24 -2.13 -4.84
N VAL A 97 7.94 -1.57 -5.83
CA VAL A 97 9.41 -1.56 -5.93
C VAL A 97 9.87 -0.20 -6.42
N MET A 98 11.07 0.21 -6.01
CA MET A 98 11.70 1.45 -6.44
C MET A 98 13.09 1.14 -7.00
N LEU A 99 13.27 1.36 -8.31
CA LEU A 99 14.52 1.14 -9.04
C LEU A 99 14.92 2.47 -9.66
N LEU A 100 15.96 3.10 -9.09
CA LEU A 100 16.41 4.43 -9.48
C LEU A 100 17.69 4.35 -10.33
N SER A 101 17.70 5.08 -11.43
CA SER A 101 18.85 5.22 -12.33
C SER A 101 18.65 6.41 -13.27
N PRO A 102 19.71 7.08 -13.73
CA PRO A 102 19.59 8.04 -14.84
C PRO A 102 18.97 7.36 -16.06
N ALA A 103 18.12 8.06 -16.79
CA ALA A 103 17.41 7.47 -17.95
C ALA A 103 18.35 6.87 -19.00
N ALA A 104 19.54 7.47 -19.19
CA ALA A 104 20.54 6.98 -20.13
C ALA A 104 21.22 5.65 -19.70
N GLU A 105 21.18 5.32 -18.41
CA GLU A 105 21.78 4.12 -17.80
C GLU A 105 20.73 3.10 -17.36
N ALA A 106 19.44 3.47 -17.49
CA ALA A 106 18.35 2.66 -17.00
C ALA A 106 18.21 1.34 -17.77
N VAL A 107 18.05 0.26 -17.03
CA VAL A 107 17.73 -1.05 -17.61
C VAL A 107 16.23 -1.08 -17.89
N LEU A 108 15.83 -1.39 -19.14
CA LEU A 108 14.41 -1.38 -19.52
C LEU A 108 13.56 -2.38 -18.71
N ASP A 109 14.15 -3.49 -18.29
CA ASP A 109 13.48 -4.48 -17.45
C ASP A 109 13.18 -3.96 -16.05
N ASP A 110 13.99 -3.05 -15.50
CA ASP A 110 13.69 -2.35 -14.25
C ASP A 110 12.42 -1.48 -14.41
N TRP A 111 12.30 -0.78 -15.53
CA TRP A 111 11.09 0.00 -15.82
C TRP A 111 9.87 -0.89 -16.03
N ARG A 112 9.99 -2.01 -16.77
CA ARG A 112 8.92 -3.00 -16.93
C ARG A 112 8.46 -3.52 -15.58
N ARG A 113 9.41 -3.93 -14.73
CA ARG A 113 9.13 -4.45 -13.39
C ARG A 113 8.39 -3.42 -12.52
N MET A 114 8.78 -2.14 -12.58
CA MET A 114 8.07 -1.08 -11.87
C MET A 114 6.66 -0.86 -12.40
N VAL A 115 6.45 -0.86 -13.72
CA VAL A 115 5.13 -0.71 -14.33
C VAL A 115 4.24 -1.90 -13.98
N GLU A 116 4.74 -3.11 -14.10
CA GLU A 116 4.01 -4.34 -13.76
C GLU A 116 3.57 -4.35 -12.29
N LEU A 117 4.52 -4.12 -11.37
CA LEU A 117 4.22 -4.25 -9.95
C LEU A 117 3.50 -3.02 -9.36
N ASN A 118 4.00 -1.80 -9.64
CA ASN A 118 3.50 -0.60 -8.97
C ASN A 118 2.17 -0.12 -9.55
N LEU A 119 1.88 -0.44 -10.82
CA LEU A 119 0.71 0.09 -11.52
C LEU A 119 -0.25 -1.00 -12.00
N LEU A 120 0.18 -1.91 -12.87
CA LEU A 120 -0.70 -2.92 -13.44
C LEU A 120 -1.21 -3.91 -12.38
N ALA A 121 -0.35 -4.37 -11.48
CA ALA A 121 -0.76 -5.24 -10.38
C ALA A 121 -1.76 -4.55 -9.43
N LEU A 122 -1.52 -3.27 -9.09
CA LEU A 122 -2.46 -2.47 -8.31
C LEU A 122 -3.84 -2.39 -8.98
N MET A 123 -3.87 -2.12 -10.29
CA MET A 123 -5.11 -2.10 -11.07
C MET A 123 -5.79 -3.47 -11.08
N GLY A 124 -5.03 -4.55 -11.26
CA GLY A 124 -5.52 -5.93 -11.27
C GLY A 124 -6.15 -6.35 -9.94
N VAL A 125 -5.44 -6.10 -8.83
CA VAL A 125 -5.97 -6.36 -7.47
C VAL A 125 -7.22 -5.54 -7.20
N THR A 126 -7.22 -4.26 -7.58
CA THR A 126 -8.39 -3.39 -7.43
C THR A 126 -9.58 -3.93 -8.22
N LYS A 127 -9.38 -4.32 -9.49
CA LYS A 127 -10.43 -4.91 -10.33
C LYS A 127 -11.04 -6.17 -9.73
N ALA A 128 -10.22 -7.08 -9.22
CA ALA A 128 -10.68 -8.32 -8.60
C ALA A 128 -11.47 -8.06 -7.30
N ALA A 129 -11.00 -7.11 -6.47
CA ALA A 129 -11.63 -6.77 -5.20
C ALA A 129 -12.91 -5.91 -5.34
N LEU A 130 -13.07 -5.18 -6.45
CA LEU A 130 -14.09 -4.16 -6.62
C LEU A 130 -15.54 -4.64 -6.41
N PRO A 131 -15.98 -5.82 -6.88
CA PRO A 131 -17.34 -6.30 -6.61
C PRO A 131 -17.65 -6.42 -5.12
N HIS A 132 -16.70 -6.89 -4.33
CA HIS A 132 -16.84 -7.08 -2.89
C HIS A 132 -16.79 -5.75 -2.13
N LEU A 133 -15.93 -4.83 -2.57
CA LEU A 133 -15.86 -3.47 -2.02
C LEU A 133 -17.14 -2.68 -2.30
N ARG A 134 -17.75 -2.83 -3.49
CA ARG A 134 -19.06 -2.26 -3.79
C ARG A 134 -20.16 -2.79 -2.86
N ALA A 135 -20.21 -4.11 -2.67
CA ALA A 135 -21.17 -4.74 -1.77
C ALA A 135 -21.02 -4.26 -0.32
N ALA A 136 -19.79 -4.01 0.13
CA ALA A 136 -19.48 -3.55 1.49
C ALA A 136 -19.56 -2.02 1.66
N LYS A 137 -19.70 -1.24 0.56
CA LYS A 137 -19.48 0.22 0.53
C LYS A 137 -18.12 0.56 1.13
N GLY A 138 -17.10 -0.11 0.62
CA GLY A 138 -15.77 -0.23 1.20
C GLY A 138 -14.85 0.95 0.93
N HIS A 139 -13.55 0.72 1.13
CA HIS A 139 -12.51 1.73 0.97
C HIS A 139 -11.27 1.14 0.30
N ILE A 140 -10.80 1.79 -0.74
CA ILE A 140 -9.55 1.48 -1.43
C ILE A 140 -8.49 2.50 -1.03
N VAL A 141 -7.35 2.03 -0.54
CA VAL A 141 -6.19 2.86 -0.23
C VAL A 141 -5.04 2.46 -1.15
N ASN A 142 -4.59 3.38 -1.97
CA ASN A 142 -3.49 3.18 -2.91
C ASN A 142 -2.24 3.92 -2.40
N VAL A 143 -1.15 3.18 -2.16
CA VAL A 143 0.11 3.78 -1.73
C VAL A 143 0.90 4.24 -2.96
N SER A 144 0.89 5.55 -3.18
CA SER A 144 1.71 6.24 -4.19
C SER A 144 3.05 6.68 -3.58
N SER A 145 3.42 7.92 -3.76
CA SER A 145 4.64 8.58 -3.26
C SER A 145 4.55 10.08 -3.56
N VAL A 146 5.35 10.91 -2.89
CA VAL A 146 5.63 12.27 -3.37
C VAL A 146 6.20 12.28 -4.79
N ALA A 147 6.81 11.17 -5.24
CA ALA A 147 7.21 10.97 -6.64
C ALA A 147 6.03 10.86 -7.62
N GLY A 148 4.80 10.73 -7.14
CA GLY A 148 3.56 10.87 -7.92
C GLY A 148 3.12 12.32 -8.14
N ARG A 149 3.82 13.30 -7.53
CA ARG A 149 3.57 14.75 -7.67
C ARG A 149 4.76 15.50 -8.24
N VAL A 150 5.96 15.10 -7.86
CA VAL A 150 7.20 15.76 -8.27
C VAL A 150 8.16 14.68 -8.78
N ALA A 151 8.53 14.79 -10.07
CA ALA A 151 9.49 13.89 -10.68
C ALA A 151 10.91 14.45 -10.51
N ASN A 152 11.79 13.66 -9.89
CA ASN A 152 13.19 14.00 -9.70
C ASN A 152 14.09 13.29 -10.75
N PRO A 153 15.23 13.87 -11.11
CA PRO A 153 16.24 13.17 -11.94
C PRO A 153 16.58 11.80 -11.36
N GLY A 154 16.71 10.79 -12.22
CA GLY A 154 17.00 9.41 -11.84
C GLY A 154 15.79 8.59 -11.36
N ALA A 155 14.64 9.22 -11.19
CA ALA A 155 13.42 8.57 -10.75
C ALA A 155 12.35 8.46 -11.86
N SER A 156 12.69 8.67 -13.14
CA SER A 156 11.72 8.80 -14.22
C SER A 156 10.74 7.62 -14.33
N GLY A 157 11.24 6.38 -14.31
CA GLY A 157 10.40 5.18 -14.35
C GLY A 157 9.53 5.02 -13.10
N TYR A 158 10.11 5.24 -11.93
CA TYR A 158 9.37 5.19 -10.66
C TYR A 158 8.30 6.28 -10.60
N ALA A 159 8.66 7.53 -10.91
CA ALA A 159 7.72 8.64 -10.93
C ALA A 159 6.57 8.39 -11.90
N ALA A 160 6.84 7.90 -13.11
CA ALA A 160 5.80 7.56 -14.09
C ALA A 160 4.77 6.58 -13.49
N THR A 161 5.20 5.55 -12.75
CA THR A 161 4.27 4.61 -12.10
C THR A 161 3.47 5.28 -10.99
N LYS A 162 4.09 6.15 -10.19
CA LYS A 162 3.42 6.80 -9.06
C LYS A 162 2.45 7.92 -9.50
N PHE A 163 2.76 8.67 -10.57
CA PHE A 163 1.79 9.54 -11.25
C PHE A 163 0.62 8.72 -11.82
N GLY A 164 0.92 7.55 -12.42
CA GLY A 164 -0.10 6.62 -12.91
C GLY A 164 -1.07 6.17 -11.81
N VAL A 165 -0.56 5.85 -10.62
CA VAL A 165 -1.39 5.50 -9.45
C VAL A 165 -2.31 6.64 -9.04
N VAL A 166 -1.82 7.89 -9.02
CA VAL A 166 -2.64 9.07 -8.68
C VAL A 166 -3.75 9.25 -9.73
N GLY A 167 -3.41 9.23 -11.02
CA GLY A 167 -4.38 9.38 -12.11
C GLY A 167 -5.44 8.28 -12.13
N PHE A 168 -5.01 7.01 -11.95
CA PHE A 168 -5.91 5.87 -11.83
C PHE A 168 -6.86 6.02 -10.65
N SER A 169 -6.35 6.42 -9.49
CA SER A 169 -7.13 6.54 -8.26
C SER A 169 -8.22 7.62 -8.37
N GLU A 170 -7.90 8.77 -8.97
CA GLU A 170 -8.90 9.84 -9.16
C GLU A 170 -9.98 9.44 -10.16
N SER A 171 -9.61 8.77 -11.28
CA SER A 171 -10.59 8.24 -12.22
C SER A 171 -11.50 7.21 -11.54
N LEU A 172 -10.92 6.23 -10.85
CA LEU A 172 -11.66 5.20 -10.13
C LEU A 172 -12.61 5.80 -9.09
N ARG A 173 -12.17 6.81 -8.33
CA ARG A 173 -13.01 7.47 -7.33
C ARG A 173 -14.29 8.03 -7.97
N ARG A 174 -14.18 8.61 -9.17
CA ARG A 174 -15.33 9.14 -9.92
C ARG A 174 -16.22 8.04 -10.49
N GLU A 175 -15.68 6.86 -10.78
CA GLU A 175 -16.47 5.73 -11.26
C GLU A 175 -17.29 5.07 -10.15
N VAL A 176 -16.75 5.04 -8.91
CA VAL A 176 -17.33 4.25 -7.80
C VAL A 176 -18.05 5.08 -6.73
N TYR A 177 -18.11 6.41 -6.86
CA TYR A 177 -18.72 7.26 -5.83
C TYR A 177 -20.22 6.98 -5.63
N ALA A 178 -20.92 6.60 -6.70
CA ALA A 178 -22.34 6.25 -6.64
C ALA A 178 -22.56 4.97 -5.81
N ASP A 179 -21.60 4.05 -5.81
CA ASP A 179 -21.59 2.83 -5.02
C ASP A 179 -21.14 3.08 -3.56
N LYS A 180 -20.81 4.32 -3.21
CA LYS A 180 -20.29 4.72 -1.90
C LYS A 180 -18.95 4.06 -1.55
N VAL A 181 -18.18 3.63 -2.52
CA VAL A 181 -16.81 3.17 -2.34
C VAL A 181 -15.89 4.39 -2.26
N ARG A 182 -15.09 4.44 -1.22
CA ARG A 182 -14.09 5.51 -1.02
C ARG A 182 -12.77 5.12 -1.66
N VAL A 183 -12.03 6.09 -2.16
CA VAL A 183 -10.68 5.90 -2.70
C VAL A 183 -9.76 6.96 -2.11
N THR A 184 -8.66 6.51 -1.49
CA THR A 184 -7.64 7.37 -0.90
C THR A 184 -6.28 7.07 -1.52
N VAL A 185 -5.51 8.10 -1.83
CA VAL A 185 -4.10 7.99 -2.21
C VAL A 185 -3.24 8.46 -1.03
N ILE A 186 -2.28 7.63 -0.64
CA ILE A 186 -1.25 7.98 0.33
C ILE A 186 0.04 8.25 -0.43
N GLU A 187 0.66 9.39 -0.16
CA GLU A 187 1.84 9.87 -0.88
C GLU A 187 3.00 10.16 0.08
N PRO A 188 3.71 9.09 0.52
CA PRO A 188 4.83 9.23 1.43
C PRO A 188 6.03 9.94 0.77
N GLY A 189 6.73 10.74 1.57
CA GLY A 189 8.09 11.17 1.30
C GLY A 189 9.11 10.07 1.63
N LEU A 190 10.25 10.46 2.21
CA LEU A 190 11.29 9.51 2.62
C LEU A 190 10.84 8.73 3.86
N VAL A 191 10.67 7.42 3.69
CA VAL A 191 10.33 6.47 4.76
C VAL A 191 11.45 5.46 4.91
N ARG A 192 11.86 5.17 6.13
CA ARG A 192 12.87 4.15 6.43
C ARG A 192 12.25 2.75 6.31
N THR A 193 12.45 2.12 5.15
CA THR A 193 11.94 0.78 4.82
C THR A 193 12.91 0.03 3.91
N GLU A 194 12.69 -1.26 3.70
CA GLU A 194 13.45 -2.11 2.75
C GLU A 194 13.27 -1.69 1.27
N LEU A 195 12.39 -0.74 0.94
CA LEU A 195 12.12 -0.34 -0.45
C LEU A 195 13.37 0.14 -1.18
N GLY A 196 14.25 0.85 -0.49
CA GLY A 196 15.52 1.33 -1.02
C GLY A 196 16.56 0.23 -1.30
N ASP A 197 16.40 -0.95 -0.72
CA ASP A 197 17.35 -2.06 -0.88
C ASP A 197 17.26 -2.72 -2.27
N HIS A 198 16.20 -2.43 -3.01
CA HIS A 198 16.02 -2.89 -4.38
C HIS A 198 16.74 -2.02 -5.42
N ILE A 199 17.26 -0.84 -5.05
CA ILE A 199 17.97 0.05 -5.98
C ILE A 199 19.27 -0.63 -6.44
N THR A 200 19.34 -0.91 -7.74
CA THR A 200 20.47 -1.62 -8.36
C THR A 200 21.63 -0.70 -8.72
N ASN A 201 21.37 0.60 -8.95
CA ASN A 201 22.42 1.59 -9.21
C ASN A 201 23.10 2.02 -7.91
N PRO A 202 24.43 1.74 -7.72
CA PRO A 202 25.12 1.99 -6.45
C PRO A 202 25.16 3.47 -6.06
N ALA A 203 25.27 4.38 -7.02
CA ALA A 203 25.32 5.82 -6.75
C ALA A 203 23.99 6.33 -6.18
N PHE A 204 22.87 5.87 -6.74
CA PHE A 204 21.53 6.24 -6.25
C PHE A 204 21.20 5.57 -4.91
N LYS A 205 21.67 4.34 -4.69
CA LYS A 205 21.55 3.68 -3.38
C LYS A 205 22.31 4.47 -2.31
N ALA A 206 23.55 4.84 -2.58
CA ALA A 206 24.37 5.61 -1.66
C ALA A 206 23.80 7.02 -1.38
N ASP A 207 23.21 7.69 -2.40
CA ASP A 207 22.54 8.98 -2.21
C ASP A 207 21.30 8.84 -1.30
N LEU A 208 20.48 7.81 -1.53
CA LEU A 208 19.33 7.53 -0.68
C LEU A 208 19.76 7.28 0.77
N ASP A 209 20.78 6.45 1.00
CA ASP A 209 21.27 6.13 2.34
C ASP A 209 21.83 7.38 3.03
N LYS A 210 22.54 8.23 2.29
CA LYS A 210 23.04 9.52 2.81
C LYS A 210 21.87 10.44 3.22
N ARG A 211 20.83 10.55 2.40
CA ARG A 211 19.65 11.37 2.72
C ARG A 211 18.89 10.83 3.93
N LEU A 212 18.72 9.51 4.03
CA LEU A 212 18.10 8.87 5.19
C LEU A 212 18.91 9.01 6.48
N ALA A 213 20.24 9.14 6.37
CA ALA A 213 21.12 9.39 7.51
C ALA A 213 21.14 10.88 7.94
N ALA A 214 20.86 11.80 7.02
CA ALA A 214 20.93 13.24 7.24
C ALA A 214 19.65 13.84 7.84
N MET A 215 18.56 13.07 7.96
CA MET A 215 17.27 13.55 8.47
C MET A 215 16.57 12.52 9.34
N GLU A 216 15.62 12.95 10.14
CA GLU A 216 14.65 12.08 10.79
C GLU A 216 13.59 11.66 9.75
N ALA A 217 13.88 10.56 9.04
CA ALA A 217 12.97 10.03 8.03
C ALA A 217 11.71 9.46 8.69
N LEU A 218 10.59 9.47 7.96
CA LEU A 218 9.36 8.82 8.42
C LEU A 218 9.60 7.33 8.68
N THR A 219 8.82 6.80 9.62
CA THR A 219 8.72 5.37 9.89
C THR A 219 7.55 4.75 9.10
N ALA A 220 7.52 3.44 9.01
CA ALA A 220 6.38 2.72 8.44
C ALA A 220 5.09 2.96 9.24
N GLU A 221 5.23 3.11 10.55
CA GLU A 221 4.15 3.39 11.51
C GLU A 221 3.51 4.76 11.28
N ASP A 222 4.26 5.78 10.89
CA ASP A 222 3.72 7.11 10.56
C ASP A 222 2.78 7.02 9.35
N ILE A 223 3.14 6.21 8.36
CA ILE A 223 2.29 5.99 7.18
C ILE A 223 1.09 5.12 7.52
N ALA A 224 1.28 4.08 8.34
CA ALA A 224 0.18 3.25 8.83
C ALA A 224 -0.85 4.07 9.62
N ALA A 225 -0.40 5.04 10.44
CA ALA A 225 -1.28 5.95 11.17
C ALA A 225 -2.11 6.83 10.22
N ALA A 226 -1.52 7.33 9.13
CA ALA A 226 -2.24 8.10 8.12
C ALA A 226 -3.27 7.25 7.35
N ILE A 227 -2.92 6.00 7.02
CA ILE A 227 -3.86 5.04 6.41
C ILE A 227 -5.02 4.78 7.38
N LEU A 228 -4.70 4.51 8.65
CA LEU A 228 -5.72 4.29 9.69
C LEU A 228 -6.64 5.50 9.85
N TYR A 229 -6.08 6.72 9.88
CA TYR A 229 -6.86 7.96 9.90
C TYR A 229 -7.87 7.99 8.75
N ALA A 230 -7.44 7.73 7.51
CA ALA A 230 -8.31 7.79 6.34
C ALA A 230 -9.44 6.74 6.40
N VAL A 231 -9.12 5.50 6.77
CA VAL A 231 -10.14 4.42 6.77
C VAL A 231 -11.13 4.52 7.91
N CYS A 232 -10.73 5.12 9.04
CA CYS A 232 -11.59 5.33 10.21
C CYS A 232 -12.54 6.53 10.09
N GLN A 233 -12.45 7.33 9.02
CA GLN A 233 -13.38 8.44 8.83
C GLN A 233 -14.81 7.95 8.65
N PRO A 234 -15.83 8.76 9.07
CA PRO A 234 -17.23 8.44 8.84
C PRO A 234 -17.52 8.13 7.36
N ALA A 235 -18.50 7.29 7.10
CA ALA A 235 -18.78 6.77 5.76
C ALA A 235 -19.08 7.86 4.70
N HIS A 236 -19.50 9.05 5.10
CA HIS A 236 -19.75 10.18 4.20
C HIS A 236 -18.50 11.01 3.91
N VAL A 237 -17.38 10.72 4.58
CA VAL A 237 -16.11 11.44 4.41
C VAL A 237 -15.17 10.58 3.55
N ASN A 238 -14.76 11.10 2.40
CA ASN A 238 -13.68 10.54 1.61
C ASN A 238 -12.45 11.45 1.70
N VAL A 239 -11.40 10.97 2.34
CA VAL A 239 -10.09 11.63 2.29
C VAL A 239 -9.45 11.22 0.97
N ASN A 240 -9.35 12.14 0.02
CA ASN A 240 -8.90 11.79 -1.32
C ASN A 240 -7.39 11.54 -1.38
N GLU A 241 -6.61 12.39 -0.72
CA GLU A 241 -5.16 12.35 -0.77
C GLU A 241 -4.56 12.74 0.59
N ILE A 242 -3.47 12.07 0.97
CA ILE A 242 -2.65 12.44 2.12
C ILE A 242 -1.19 12.45 1.70
N VAL A 243 -0.59 13.64 1.68
CA VAL A 243 0.84 13.82 1.42
C VAL A 243 1.56 13.97 2.75
N ILE A 244 2.56 13.11 3.00
CA ILE A 244 3.28 13.08 4.26
C ILE A 244 4.78 13.10 3.96
N ARG A 245 5.51 14.07 4.55
CA ARG A 245 6.96 14.18 4.42
C ARG A 245 7.61 14.26 5.80
N PRO A 246 8.87 13.83 5.93
CA PRO A 246 9.69 14.31 7.03
C PRO A 246 9.71 15.84 7.07
N THR A 247 9.74 16.41 8.27
CA THR A 247 9.78 17.88 8.41
C THR A 247 11.02 18.49 7.73
N ASP A 248 12.12 17.74 7.67
CA ASP A 248 13.37 18.14 7.03
C ASP A 248 13.41 17.89 5.51
N GLN A 249 12.36 17.31 4.93
CA GLN A 249 12.30 17.05 3.50
C GLN A 249 11.68 18.24 2.74
N GLU A 250 12.49 18.99 1.99
CA GLU A 250 12.05 20.17 1.22
C GLU A 250 11.09 19.80 0.07
N ARG A 251 11.36 18.69 -0.66
CA ARG A 251 10.60 18.26 -1.86
C ARG A 251 10.26 16.79 -1.83
#